data_c3c1d75ede24c40c956659e3b7cad644
#
_entry.id   c3c1d75ede24c40c956659e3b7cad644
#
_cell.length_a   1.000
_cell.length_b   1.000
_cell.length_c   1.000
_cell.angle_alpha   90.00
_cell.angle_beta   90.00
_cell.angle_gamma   90.00
#
_symmetry.space_group_name_H-M   'P 1'
#
loop_
_entity.id
_entity.type
_entity.pdbx_description
1 polymer ?
#
loop_
_entity_poly.entity_id
_entity_poly.type
_entity_poly.pdbx_seq_one_letter_code
_entity_poly.pdbx_strand_id
1 'polypeptide(L)'
;MPEIAVRDAAPFDLAAIAAIAVAAGQDDDWGGRNPAYIEHLMRHGRVVVAVAGGQVTGFGAVQQIGTGPVAVTMLCDLFVDPAGHGSGLGRAMLGELWRDAPRRMTFSSQHANAVPLYTSFGLDAWWPLLYLQGDNRTLEVPAGWAAAAATATQVGELELDWTGIDRTADHQAWQARPNGAGLLVVRDGEPVAAGTAAGPELMHLAIRPDVEDAALPVLTTLAGLSPGGSVCLPAPHPAVRALLAAGWRIGYLDLFMESEPGLLDPRRAVPSPGQA
;
A
#
# COMPACT_ATOMS: atom_id res chain seq x y z
N MET A 1 -16.73 24.01 -21.41
CA MET A 1 -15.78 23.40 -20.44
C MET A 1 -14.47 23.23 -21.17
N PRO A 2 -13.31 23.50 -20.57
CA PRO A 2 -12.04 23.18 -21.21
C PRO A 2 -12.00 21.68 -21.52
N GLU A 3 -11.38 21.35 -22.65
CA GLU A 3 -11.17 19.96 -23.07
C GLU A 3 -10.28 19.26 -22.02
N ILE A 4 -10.73 18.12 -21.50
CA ILE A 4 -9.98 17.29 -20.56
C ILE A 4 -9.24 16.23 -21.37
N ALA A 5 -7.91 16.21 -21.26
CA ALA A 5 -7.09 15.15 -21.81
C ALA A 5 -6.46 14.35 -20.66
N VAL A 6 -6.50 13.01 -20.75
CA VAL A 6 -5.76 12.12 -19.86
C VAL A 6 -4.64 11.47 -20.68
N ARG A 7 -3.42 11.52 -20.15
CA ARG A 7 -2.24 10.91 -20.78
C ARG A 7 -1.34 10.27 -19.75
N ASP A 8 -0.45 9.40 -20.17
CA ASP A 8 0.60 8.88 -19.31
C ASP A 8 1.49 10.03 -18.80
N ALA A 9 1.89 9.92 -17.54
CA ALA A 9 2.79 10.88 -16.91
C ALA A 9 4.20 10.76 -17.47
N ALA A 10 4.90 11.87 -17.56
CA ALA A 10 6.31 11.95 -17.96
C ALA A 10 7.14 12.57 -16.82
N PRO A 11 8.48 12.42 -16.81
CA PRO A 11 9.32 12.97 -15.74
C PRO A 11 9.15 14.48 -15.50
N PHE A 12 8.79 15.25 -16.51
CA PHE A 12 8.53 16.68 -16.36
C PHE A 12 7.21 16.99 -15.62
N ASP A 13 6.32 16.02 -15.42
CA ASP A 13 5.07 16.19 -14.65
C ASP A 13 5.28 16.04 -13.14
N LEU A 14 6.42 15.49 -12.69
CA LEU A 14 6.66 15.18 -11.28
C LEU A 14 6.44 16.37 -10.34
N ALA A 15 6.86 17.56 -10.75
CA ALA A 15 6.66 18.77 -9.94
C ALA A 15 5.17 19.13 -9.79
N ALA A 16 4.38 18.96 -10.84
CA ALA A 16 2.94 19.22 -10.80
C ALA A 16 2.21 18.14 -9.98
N ILE A 17 2.60 16.87 -10.12
CA ILE A 17 2.09 15.74 -9.33
C ILE A 17 2.34 15.99 -7.84
N ALA A 18 3.57 16.35 -7.46
CA ALA A 18 3.90 16.66 -6.07
C ALA A 18 3.09 17.86 -5.53
N ALA A 19 2.90 18.92 -6.32
CA ALA A 19 2.08 20.05 -5.91
C ALA A 19 0.60 19.67 -5.68
N ILE A 20 0.04 18.79 -6.50
CA ILE A 20 -1.33 18.28 -6.33
C ILE A 20 -1.44 17.41 -5.07
N ALA A 21 -0.46 16.53 -4.82
CA ALA A 21 -0.43 15.71 -3.61
C ALA A 21 -0.41 16.56 -2.34
N VAL A 22 0.46 17.59 -2.29
CA VAL A 22 0.50 18.54 -1.18
C VAL A 22 -0.82 19.29 -1.02
N ALA A 23 -1.43 19.77 -2.11
CA ALA A 23 -2.72 20.45 -2.07
C ALA A 23 -3.86 19.54 -1.60
N ALA A 24 -3.71 18.22 -1.77
CA ALA A 24 -4.62 17.20 -1.26
C ALA A 24 -4.30 16.74 0.18
N GLY A 25 -3.28 17.34 0.84
CA GLY A 25 -2.90 17.03 2.22
C GLY A 25 -2.04 15.78 2.37
N GLN A 26 -1.30 15.39 1.31
CA GLN A 26 -0.45 14.19 1.29
C GLN A 26 1.06 14.51 1.42
N ASP A 27 1.42 15.66 1.92
CA ASP A 27 2.82 16.10 2.01
C ASP A 27 3.65 15.31 3.03
N ASP A 28 3.04 14.79 4.09
CA ASP A 28 3.69 13.97 5.09
C ASP A 28 3.89 12.52 4.61
N ASP A 29 2.88 11.93 4.00
CA ASP A 29 2.89 10.52 3.56
C ASP A 29 3.79 10.30 2.35
N TRP A 30 3.89 11.30 1.48
CA TRP A 30 4.71 11.24 0.28
C TRP A 30 6.15 11.67 0.50
N GLY A 31 6.43 12.22 1.69
CA GLY A 31 7.63 12.97 1.90
C GLY A 31 7.73 14.10 0.89
N GLY A 32 6.66 14.79 0.59
CA GLY A 32 6.31 15.89 -0.35
C GLY A 32 7.39 16.50 -1.25
N ARG A 33 8.64 16.10 -1.05
CA ARG A 33 9.83 16.55 -1.76
C ARG A 33 10.61 15.41 -2.41
N ASN A 34 10.23 14.15 -2.16
CA ASN A 34 10.91 12.99 -2.73
C ASN A 34 10.01 12.31 -3.77
N PRO A 35 10.30 12.48 -5.08
CA PRO A 35 9.50 11.87 -6.14
C PRO A 35 9.69 10.35 -6.26
N ALA A 36 10.57 9.74 -5.46
CA ALA A 36 11.00 8.34 -5.60
C ALA A 36 9.82 7.35 -5.64
N TYR A 37 8.76 7.62 -4.87
CA TYR A 37 7.55 6.80 -4.88
C TYR A 37 6.84 6.85 -6.24
N ILE A 38 6.57 8.03 -6.79
CA ILE A 38 5.94 8.17 -8.11
C ILE A 38 6.85 7.69 -9.22
N GLU A 39 8.16 7.94 -9.13
CA GLU A 39 9.13 7.39 -10.09
C GLU A 39 9.15 5.87 -10.07
N HIS A 40 8.96 5.24 -8.90
CA HIS A 40 8.80 3.80 -8.78
C HIS A 40 7.54 3.33 -9.50
N LEU A 41 6.37 3.96 -9.25
CA LEU A 41 5.11 3.64 -9.93
C LEU A 41 5.16 3.90 -11.45
N MET A 42 5.90 4.92 -11.91
CA MET A 42 6.14 5.15 -13.34
C MET A 42 6.97 4.04 -14.00
N ARG A 43 7.86 3.38 -13.25
CA ARG A 43 8.72 2.29 -13.76
C ARG A 43 8.08 0.91 -13.68
N HIS A 44 7.30 0.65 -12.62
CA HIS A 44 6.79 -0.68 -12.28
C HIS A 44 5.26 -0.79 -12.32
N GLY A 45 4.57 0.32 -12.52
CA GLY A 45 3.14 0.45 -12.65
C GLY A 45 2.75 1.33 -13.82
N ARG A 46 1.69 2.11 -13.67
CA ARG A 46 1.27 3.14 -14.62
C ARG A 46 0.80 4.38 -13.88
N VAL A 47 1.29 5.54 -14.27
CA VAL A 47 0.86 6.84 -13.76
C VAL A 47 0.27 7.66 -14.90
N VAL A 48 -0.91 8.23 -14.70
CA VAL A 48 -1.54 9.14 -15.65
C VAL A 48 -1.73 10.52 -15.04
N VAL A 49 -1.77 11.53 -15.88
CA VAL A 49 -2.13 12.90 -15.52
C VAL A 49 -3.35 13.36 -16.31
N ALA A 50 -4.21 14.13 -15.64
CA ALA A 50 -5.31 14.86 -16.29
C ALA A 50 -4.86 16.28 -16.56
N VAL A 51 -5.02 16.73 -17.83
CA VAL A 51 -4.64 18.06 -18.29
C VAL A 51 -5.90 18.83 -18.66
N ALA A 52 -6.07 20.01 -18.10
CA ALA A 52 -7.14 20.94 -18.43
C ALA A 52 -6.54 22.34 -18.65
N GLY A 53 -6.90 23.00 -19.74
CA GLY A 53 -6.34 24.32 -20.07
C GLY A 53 -4.82 24.34 -20.22
N GLY A 54 -4.21 23.22 -20.61
CA GLY A 54 -2.75 23.08 -20.75
C GLY A 54 -1.97 22.85 -19.45
N GLN A 55 -2.65 22.72 -18.32
CA GLN A 55 -2.03 22.48 -17.01
C GLN A 55 -2.44 21.10 -16.46
N VAL A 56 -1.53 20.43 -15.74
CA VAL A 56 -1.82 19.21 -14.99
C VAL A 56 -2.69 19.59 -13.79
N THR A 57 -3.87 18.99 -13.69
CA THR A 57 -4.89 19.29 -12.67
C THR A 57 -5.32 18.05 -11.88
N GLY A 58 -4.72 16.91 -12.15
CA GLY A 58 -4.92 15.67 -11.42
C GLY A 58 -3.94 14.60 -11.86
N PHE A 59 -3.74 13.60 -11.03
CA PHE A 59 -3.00 12.39 -11.39
C PHE A 59 -3.61 11.16 -10.73
N GLY A 60 -3.34 10.01 -11.32
CA GLY A 60 -3.67 8.72 -10.74
C GLY A 60 -2.60 7.70 -11.06
N ALA A 61 -2.45 6.71 -10.20
CA ALA A 61 -1.45 5.67 -10.33
C ALA A 61 -2.03 4.30 -10.02
N VAL A 62 -1.63 3.30 -10.79
CA VAL A 62 -1.93 1.89 -10.55
C VAL A 62 -0.66 1.07 -10.57
N GLN A 63 -0.68 -0.02 -9.81
CA GLN A 63 0.33 -1.08 -9.85
C GLN A 63 -0.34 -2.41 -10.13
N GLN A 64 0.35 -3.29 -10.85
CA GLN A 64 -0.10 -4.65 -11.08
C GLN A 64 0.51 -5.59 -10.05
N ILE A 65 -0.34 -6.32 -9.33
CA ILE A 65 0.04 -7.29 -8.33
C ILE A 65 -0.14 -8.68 -8.93
N GLY A 66 0.93 -9.47 -8.95
CA GLY A 66 0.94 -10.78 -9.60
C GLY A 66 0.94 -10.69 -11.13
N THR A 67 0.87 -11.83 -11.79
CA THR A 67 0.94 -11.95 -13.25
C THR A 67 -0.11 -12.92 -13.80
N GLY A 68 -0.38 -12.82 -15.12
CA GLY A 68 -1.32 -13.72 -15.78
C GLY A 68 -2.76 -13.60 -15.30
N PRO A 69 -3.54 -14.71 -15.28
CA PRO A 69 -4.96 -14.68 -14.96
C PRO A 69 -5.29 -14.26 -13.52
N VAL A 70 -4.30 -14.34 -12.62
CA VAL A 70 -4.48 -13.97 -11.20
C VAL A 70 -4.05 -12.53 -10.91
N ALA A 71 -3.52 -11.82 -11.89
CA ALA A 71 -3.09 -10.45 -11.74
C ALA A 71 -4.22 -9.52 -11.30
N VAL A 72 -3.93 -8.65 -10.34
CA VAL A 72 -4.85 -7.63 -9.81
C VAL A 72 -4.27 -6.26 -10.06
N THR A 73 -5.06 -5.35 -10.60
CA THR A 73 -4.66 -3.94 -10.75
C THR A 73 -5.10 -3.18 -9.50
N MET A 74 -4.14 -2.76 -8.71
CA MET A 74 -4.37 -1.91 -7.55
C MET A 74 -4.29 -0.44 -7.95
N LEU A 75 -5.31 0.33 -7.59
CA LEU A 75 -5.22 1.80 -7.59
C LEU A 75 -4.45 2.24 -6.34
N CYS A 76 -3.28 2.83 -6.57
CA CYS A 76 -2.40 3.34 -5.52
C CYS A 76 -2.78 4.77 -5.11
N ASP A 77 -2.98 5.64 -6.10
CA ASP A 77 -3.30 7.05 -5.92
C ASP A 77 -4.33 7.55 -6.93
N LEU A 78 -5.18 8.48 -6.48
CA LEU A 78 -6.06 9.26 -7.36
C LEU A 78 -6.34 10.62 -6.74
N PHE A 79 -5.66 11.64 -7.23
CA PHE A 79 -5.79 13.00 -6.72
C PHE A 79 -6.17 13.99 -7.83
N VAL A 80 -7.05 14.91 -7.48
CA VAL A 80 -7.49 16.03 -8.32
C VAL A 80 -7.25 17.30 -7.54
N ASP A 81 -6.67 18.30 -8.20
CA ASP A 81 -6.56 19.65 -7.63
C ASP A 81 -7.93 20.07 -7.05
N PRO A 82 -8.00 20.55 -5.81
CA PRO A 82 -9.25 20.93 -5.18
C PRO A 82 -10.12 21.89 -6.03
N ALA A 83 -9.49 22.76 -6.82
CA ALA A 83 -10.18 23.66 -7.75
C ALA A 83 -10.87 22.91 -8.91
N GLY A 84 -10.45 21.68 -9.20
CA GLY A 84 -11.01 20.81 -10.24
C GLY A 84 -12.04 19.80 -9.74
N HIS A 85 -12.41 19.80 -8.47
CA HIS A 85 -13.37 18.84 -7.93
C HIS A 85 -14.76 18.99 -8.61
N GLY A 86 -15.41 17.85 -8.87
CA GLY A 86 -16.71 17.80 -9.53
C GLY A 86 -16.67 17.96 -11.06
N SER A 87 -15.50 18.17 -11.67
CA SER A 87 -15.34 18.32 -13.13
C SER A 87 -15.30 17.01 -13.92
N GLY A 88 -15.28 15.85 -13.25
CA GLY A 88 -15.18 14.53 -13.88
C GLY A 88 -13.75 14.03 -14.12
N LEU A 89 -12.72 14.77 -13.71
CA LEU A 89 -11.30 14.41 -13.88
C LEU A 89 -10.97 13.05 -13.26
N GLY A 90 -11.38 12.81 -12.00
CA GLY A 90 -11.14 11.53 -11.33
C GLY A 90 -11.76 10.34 -12.10
N ARG A 91 -12.98 10.51 -12.63
CA ARG A 91 -13.64 9.49 -13.44
C ARG A 91 -12.91 9.24 -14.75
N ALA A 92 -12.44 10.28 -15.42
CA ALA A 92 -11.69 10.17 -16.67
C ALA A 92 -10.36 9.42 -16.45
N MET A 93 -9.61 9.74 -15.39
CA MET A 93 -8.36 9.06 -15.04
C MET A 93 -8.60 7.59 -14.68
N LEU A 94 -9.62 7.28 -13.85
CA LEU A 94 -9.96 5.89 -13.53
C LEU A 94 -10.36 5.08 -14.76
N GLY A 95 -11.16 5.67 -15.67
CA GLY A 95 -11.55 5.02 -16.91
C GLY A 95 -10.34 4.66 -17.79
N GLU A 96 -9.29 5.48 -17.74
CA GLU A 96 -8.04 5.22 -18.45
C GLU A 96 -7.18 4.16 -17.75
N LEU A 97 -7.03 4.26 -16.43
CA LEU A 97 -6.20 3.36 -15.61
C LEU A 97 -6.75 1.94 -15.55
N TRP A 98 -8.08 1.79 -15.56
CA TRP A 98 -8.76 0.50 -15.42
C TRP A 98 -9.37 -0.04 -16.71
N ARG A 99 -9.06 0.56 -17.89
CA ARG A 99 -9.65 0.19 -19.19
C ARG A 99 -9.60 -1.31 -19.46
N ASP A 100 -8.46 -1.95 -19.20
CA ASP A 100 -8.24 -3.37 -19.50
C ASP A 100 -7.95 -4.19 -18.22
N ALA A 101 -8.41 -3.71 -17.07
CA ALA A 101 -8.18 -4.32 -15.77
C ALA A 101 -9.45 -5.04 -15.28
N PRO A 102 -9.58 -6.36 -15.46
CA PRO A 102 -10.76 -7.10 -15.02
C PRO A 102 -10.83 -7.23 -13.49
N ARG A 103 -9.68 -7.41 -12.83
CA ARG A 103 -9.56 -7.57 -11.38
C ARG A 103 -8.91 -6.33 -10.78
N ARG A 104 -9.63 -5.64 -9.92
CA ARG A 104 -9.27 -4.31 -9.42
C ARG A 104 -9.48 -4.22 -7.93
N MET A 105 -8.58 -3.52 -7.25
CA MET A 105 -8.72 -3.20 -5.83
C MET A 105 -8.15 -1.82 -5.50
N THR A 106 -8.51 -1.31 -4.34
CA THR A 106 -7.95 -0.08 -3.76
C THR A 106 -8.21 0.00 -2.26
N PHE A 107 -7.43 0.83 -1.58
CA PHE A 107 -7.73 1.32 -0.23
C PHE A 107 -8.29 2.75 -0.37
N SER A 108 -9.60 2.88 -0.22
CA SER A 108 -10.30 4.15 -0.39
C SER A 108 -10.22 4.98 0.88
N SER A 109 -9.75 6.21 0.74
CA SER A 109 -9.88 7.20 1.81
C SER A 109 -11.35 7.47 2.15
N GLN A 110 -11.58 8.14 3.30
CA GLN A 110 -12.91 8.55 3.75
C GLN A 110 -13.45 9.80 3.04
N HIS A 111 -12.81 10.24 1.96
CA HIS A 111 -13.31 11.37 1.17
C HIS A 111 -14.69 11.05 0.58
N ALA A 112 -15.64 11.96 0.74
CA ALA A 112 -17.06 11.73 0.42
C ALA A 112 -17.32 11.28 -1.03
N ASN A 113 -16.44 11.62 -1.97
CA ASN A 113 -16.57 11.26 -3.39
C ASN A 113 -15.81 9.97 -3.77
N ALA A 114 -14.93 9.45 -2.91
CA ALA A 114 -14.05 8.33 -3.26
C ALA A 114 -14.84 7.01 -3.38
N VAL A 115 -15.49 6.57 -2.32
CA VAL A 115 -16.29 5.33 -2.31
C VAL A 115 -17.36 5.33 -3.41
N PRO A 116 -18.21 6.37 -3.58
CA PRO A 116 -19.18 6.41 -4.69
C PRO A 116 -18.53 6.33 -6.07
N LEU A 117 -17.37 6.96 -6.25
CA LEU A 117 -16.64 6.88 -7.52
C LEU A 117 -16.21 5.44 -7.80
N TYR A 118 -15.53 4.77 -6.86
CA TYR A 118 -15.04 3.40 -7.05
C TYR A 118 -16.18 2.39 -7.21
N THR A 119 -17.27 2.54 -6.45
CA THR A 119 -18.49 1.72 -6.63
C THR A 119 -19.09 1.90 -8.04
N SER A 120 -19.04 3.11 -8.62
CA SER A 120 -19.50 3.33 -9.99
C SER A 120 -18.65 2.63 -11.07
N PHE A 121 -17.45 2.15 -10.70
CA PHE A 121 -16.57 1.29 -11.49
C PHE A 121 -16.67 -0.19 -11.11
N GLY A 122 -17.65 -0.57 -10.29
CA GLY A 122 -17.94 -1.96 -9.93
C GLY A 122 -17.06 -2.52 -8.81
N LEU A 123 -16.56 -1.68 -7.92
CA LEU A 123 -15.91 -2.15 -6.70
C LEU A 123 -16.91 -2.17 -5.55
N ASP A 124 -16.89 -3.26 -4.79
CA ASP A 124 -17.62 -3.39 -3.52
C ASP A 124 -16.71 -3.06 -2.34
N ALA A 125 -17.30 -2.45 -1.31
CA ALA A 125 -16.61 -2.12 -0.07
C ALA A 125 -16.70 -3.30 0.92
N TRP A 126 -15.55 -3.69 1.51
CA TRP A 126 -15.48 -4.91 2.34
C TRP A 126 -15.12 -4.65 3.80
N TRP A 127 -13.91 -4.20 4.07
CA TRP A 127 -13.40 -4.07 5.43
C TRP A 127 -12.45 -2.86 5.55
N PRO A 128 -12.37 -2.27 6.76
CA PRO A 128 -11.43 -1.17 6.99
C PRO A 128 -9.99 -1.68 7.10
N LEU A 129 -9.06 -0.97 6.47
CA LEU A 129 -7.64 -1.03 6.75
C LEU A 129 -7.35 -0.07 7.89
N LEU A 130 -6.79 -0.56 8.98
CA LEU A 130 -6.51 0.22 10.18
C LEU A 130 -5.04 0.66 10.19
N TYR A 131 -4.80 1.96 10.33
CA TYR A 131 -3.47 2.54 10.57
C TYR A 131 -3.22 2.52 12.08
N LEU A 132 -2.49 1.53 12.53
CA LEU A 132 -2.21 1.28 13.94
C LEU A 132 -0.88 1.89 14.34
N GLN A 133 -0.83 2.54 15.50
CA GLN A 133 0.37 3.16 16.06
C GLN A 133 0.49 2.84 17.54
N GLY A 134 1.72 2.58 18.02
CA GLY A 134 1.96 2.26 19.40
C GLY A 134 3.43 2.10 19.79
N ASP A 135 3.67 1.62 20.99
CA ASP A 135 5.03 1.38 21.48
C ASP A 135 5.41 -0.10 21.30
N ASN A 136 6.36 -0.37 20.42
CA ASN A 136 6.87 -1.71 20.14
C ASN A 136 7.37 -2.43 21.39
N ARG A 137 7.86 -1.69 22.41
CA ARG A 137 8.36 -2.26 23.67
C ARG A 137 7.28 -2.91 24.53
N THR A 138 6.01 -2.69 24.21
CA THR A 138 4.87 -3.34 24.90
C THR A 138 4.57 -4.73 24.35
N LEU A 139 5.23 -5.13 23.25
CA LEU A 139 4.95 -6.38 22.56
C LEU A 139 5.88 -7.49 23.09
N GLU A 140 5.28 -8.63 23.38
CA GLU A 140 5.99 -9.83 23.80
C GLU A 140 6.24 -10.75 22.59
N VAL A 141 7.48 -11.23 22.47
CA VAL A 141 7.87 -12.21 21.43
C VAL A 141 7.93 -13.59 22.07
N PRO A 142 7.17 -14.58 21.57
CA PRO A 142 7.22 -15.94 22.10
C PRO A 142 8.60 -16.58 21.92
N ALA A 143 8.94 -17.52 22.80
CA ALA A 143 10.17 -18.31 22.67
C ALA A 143 10.22 -19.03 21.31
N GLY A 144 11.41 -19.07 20.71
CA GLY A 144 11.62 -19.66 19.38
C GLY A 144 11.32 -18.73 18.21
N TRP A 145 10.77 -17.53 18.44
CA TRP A 145 10.52 -16.53 17.42
C TRP A 145 11.57 -15.42 17.45
N ALA A 146 12.02 -14.97 16.29
CA ALA A 146 12.96 -13.84 16.15
C ALA A 146 12.81 -13.14 14.80
N ALA A 147 13.18 -11.86 14.75
CA ALA A 147 13.36 -11.12 13.52
C ALA A 147 14.86 -11.05 13.16
N ALA A 148 15.20 -11.23 11.91
CA ALA A 148 16.55 -11.16 11.36
C ALA A 148 16.60 -10.24 10.15
N ALA A 149 17.74 -9.59 9.89
CA ALA A 149 17.93 -8.75 8.71
C ALA A 149 17.98 -9.58 7.43
N ALA A 150 17.44 -9.01 6.35
CA ALA A 150 17.43 -9.61 5.01
C ALA A 150 17.65 -8.57 3.92
N THR A 151 18.12 -9.01 2.76
CA THR A 151 18.15 -8.17 1.55
C THR A 151 16.79 -8.17 0.86
N ALA A 152 16.53 -7.15 0.04
CA ALA A 152 15.30 -7.07 -0.78
C ALA A 152 15.12 -8.30 -1.68
N THR A 153 16.22 -8.82 -2.23
CA THR A 153 16.21 -10.03 -3.06
C THR A 153 15.76 -11.26 -2.25
N GLN A 154 16.32 -11.47 -1.06
CA GLN A 154 15.91 -12.59 -0.21
C GLN A 154 14.43 -12.52 0.20
N VAL A 155 13.94 -11.31 0.53
CA VAL A 155 12.54 -11.09 0.87
C VAL A 155 11.64 -11.40 -0.34
N GLY A 156 11.99 -10.85 -1.52
CA GLY A 156 11.20 -11.05 -2.75
C GLY A 156 11.18 -12.51 -3.24
N GLU A 157 12.31 -13.23 -3.13
CA GLU A 157 12.36 -14.66 -3.47
C GLU A 157 11.45 -15.50 -2.58
N LEU A 158 11.44 -15.25 -1.26
CA LEU A 158 10.55 -15.95 -0.34
C LEU A 158 9.07 -15.59 -0.55
N GLU A 159 8.77 -14.31 -0.77
CA GLU A 159 7.40 -13.90 -1.07
C GLU A 159 6.90 -14.53 -2.37
N LEU A 160 7.72 -14.53 -3.42
CA LEU A 160 7.39 -15.19 -4.68
C LEU A 160 7.11 -16.69 -4.49
N ASP A 161 7.95 -17.38 -3.72
CA ASP A 161 7.77 -18.82 -3.42
C ASP A 161 6.45 -19.09 -2.66
N TRP A 162 6.09 -18.23 -1.71
CA TRP A 162 4.93 -18.44 -0.85
C TRP A 162 3.61 -17.95 -1.45
N THR A 163 3.65 -16.89 -2.25
CA THR A 163 2.44 -16.19 -2.72
C THR A 163 2.26 -16.25 -4.23
N GLY A 164 3.32 -16.57 -4.98
CA GLY A 164 3.37 -16.46 -6.43
C GLY A 164 3.47 -15.01 -6.94
N ILE A 165 3.72 -14.03 -6.06
CA ILE A 165 3.81 -12.60 -6.38
C ILE A 165 5.27 -12.14 -6.24
N ASP A 166 5.86 -11.62 -7.32
CA ASP A 166 7.17 -10.98 -7.27
C ASP A 166 7.04 -9.51 -6.89
N ARG A 167 7.50 -9.17 -5.67
CA ARG A 167 7.59 -7.80 -5.16
C ARG A 167 9.03 -7.34 -4.94
N THR A 168 9.99 -8.00 -5.55
CA THR A 168 11.41 -7.66 -5.35
C THR A 168 11.69 -6.17 -5.61
N ALA A 169 11.08 -5.58 -6.65
CA ALA A 169 11.23 -4.16 -6.96
C ALA A 169 10.62 -3.25 -5.88
N ASP A 170 9.48 -3.64 -5.30
CA ASP A 170 8.84 -2.90 -4.22
C ASP A 170 9.70 -2.96 -2.94
N HIS A 171 10.21 -4.15 -2.60
CA HIS A 171 11.13 -4.30 -1.47
C HIS A 171 12.41 -3.48 -1.65
N GLN A 172 12.96 -3.39 -2.85
CA GLN A 172 14.11 -2.52 -3.15
C GLN A 172 13.76 -1.04 -2.93
N ALA A 173 12.59 -0.59 -3.40
CA ALA A 173 12.13 0.78 -3.23
C ALA A 173 11.89 1.13 -1.75
N TRP A 174 11.25 0.24 -0.98
CA TRP A 174 11.02 0.44 0.45
C TRP A 174 12.31 0.43 1.26
N GLN A 175 13.25 -0.48 0.95
CA GLN A 175 14.55 -0.52 1.63
C GLN A 175 15.45 0.68 1.27
N ALA A 176 15.22 1.35 0.14
CA ALA A 176 15.91 2.59 -0.20
C ALA A 176 15.39 3.82 0.58
N ARG A 177 14.26 3.71 1.29
CA ARG A 177 13.76 4.79 2.16
C ARG A 177 14.71 5.02 3.35
N PRO A 178 14.70 6.21 3.98
CA PRO A 178 15.45 6.44 5.22
C PRO A 178 15.12 5.38 6.28
N ASN A 179 16.17 4.72 6.81
CA ASN A 179 16.07 3.60 7.75
C ASN A 179 15.29 2.39 7.21
N GLY A 180 15.22 2.23 5.88
CA GLY A 180 14.62 1.07 5.25
C GLY A 180 15.45 -0.19 5.50
N ALA A 181 14.79 -1.30 5.86
CA ALA A 181 15.42 -2.58 6.14
C ALA A 181 14.52 -3.75 5.73
N GLY A 182 15.09 -4.72 5.05
CA GLY A 182 14.45 -6.01 4.85
C GLY A 182 14.62 -6.89 6.09
N LEU A 183 13.64 -7.73 6.33
CA LEU A 183 13.60 -8.60 7.50
C LEU A 183 12.95 -9.95 7.19
N LEU A 184 13.40 -10.95 7.93
CA LEU A 184 12.79 -12.28 8.03
C LEU A 184 12.28 -12.47 9.43
N VAL A 185 11.11 -13.06 9.58
CA VAL A 185 10.68 -13.66 10.84
C VAL A 185 11.01 -15.14 10.79
N VAL A 186 11.73 -15.60 11.77
CA VAL A 186 12.07 -17.02 11.92
C VAL A 186 11.37 -17.63 13.13
N ARG A 187 10.95 -18.87 12.99
CA ARG A 187 10.46 -19.72 14.07
C ARG A 187 11.31 -20.97 14.12
N ASP A 188 11.95 -21.20 15.25
CA ASP A 188 12.87 -22.34 15.47
C ASP A 188 13.94 -22.47 14.35
N GLY A 189 14.42 -21.31 13.85
CA GLY A 189 15.43 -21.22 12.80
C GLY A 189 14.90 -21.22 11.36
N GLU A 190 13.61 -21.49 11.12
CA GLU A 190 13.00 -21.53 9.80
C GLU A 190 12.26 -20.22 9.46
N PRO A 191 12.44 -19.65 8.25
CA PRO A 191 11.69 -18.47 7.82
C PRO A 191 10.19 -18.77 7.75
N VAL A 192 9.37 -17.92 8.37
CA VAL A 192 7.91 -18.03 8.41
C VAL A 192 7.22 -16.76 7.92
N ALA A 193 7.92 -15.64 7.85
CA ALA A 193 7.48 -14.43 7.18
C ALA A 193 8.68 -13.63 6.68
N ALA A 194 8.46 -12.82 5.64
CA ALA A 194 9.47 -11.97 5.04
C ALA A 194 8.85 -10.63 4.65
N GLY A 195 9.55 -9.52 4.88
CA GLY A 195 8.99 -8.21 4.63
C GLY A 195 9.99 -7.08 4.68
N THR A 196 9.48 -5.86 4.68
CA THR A 196 10.27 -4.64 4.74
C THR A 196 9.66 -3.65 5.73
N ALA A 197 10.52 -3.00 6.50
CA ALA A 197 10.20 -1.91 7.39
C ALA A 197 11.00 -0.65 7.02
N ALA A 198 10.51 0.53 7.40
CA ALA A 198 11.21 1.80 7.30
C ALA A 198 11.18 2.50 8.66
N GLY A 199 12.30 2.43 9.39
CA GLY A 199 12.36 2.89 10.78
C GLY A 199 11.39 2.08 11.68
N PRO A 200 10.41 2.74 12.32
CA PRO A 200 9.42 2.07 13.16
C PRO A 200 8.23 1.50 12.40
N GLU A 201 8.10 1.78 11.11
CA GLU A 201 6.96 1.41 10.27
C GLU A 201 7.18 0.04 9.61
N LEU A 202 6.25 -0.89 9.84
CA LEU A 202 6.17 -2.11 9.05
C LEU A 202 5.42 -1.82 7.74
N MET A 203 6.16 -1.78 6.63
CA MET A 203 5.62 -1.43 5.31
C MET A 203 4.82 -2.57 4.70
N HIS A 204 5.36 -3.78 4.72
CA HIS A 204 4.76 -4.97 4.13
C HIS A 204 5.35 -6.23 4.75
N LEU A 205 4.53 -7.28 4.89
CA LEU A 205 4.96 -8.58 5.39
C LEU A 205 4.19 -9.70 4.67
N ALA A 206 4.91 -10.52 3.91
CA ALA A 206 4.40 -11.79 3.40
C ALA A 206 4.53 -12.86 4.49
N ILE A 207 3.46 -13.60 4.75
CA ILE A 207 3.40 -14.66 5.76
C ILE A 207 3.25 -16.00 5.07
N ARG A 208 4.15 -16.95 5.35
CA ARG A 208 4.13 -18.29 4.75
C ARG A 208 2.77 -18.96 4.97
N PRO A 209 2.17 -19.59 3.93
CA PRO A 209 0.77 -20.06 3.97
C PRO A 209 0.42 -21.05 5.09
N ASP A 210 1.39 -21.85 5.53
CA ASP A 210 1.22 -22.87 6.59
C ASP A 210 1.31 -22.32 8.03
N VAL A 211 1.59 -21.02 8.20
CA VAL A 211 1.56 -20.38 9.52
C VAL A 211 0.10 -20.20 9.96
N GLU A 212 -0.32 -20.93 10.99
CA GLU A 212 -1.70 -20.94 11.48
C GLU A 212 -2.10 -19.60 12.12
N ASP A 213 -1.22 -19.03 12.96
CA ASP A 213 -1.44 -17.74 13.64
C ASP A 213 -0.66 -16.61 12.99
N ALA A 214 -1.31 -15.91 12.07
CA ALA A 214 -0.73 -14.77 11.38
C ALA A 214 -0.45 -13.56 12.28
N ALA A 215 -0.91 -13.54 13.54
CA ALA A 215 -0.56 -12.46 14.47
C ALA A 215 0.91 -12.54 14.88
N LEU A 216 1.44 -13.73 15.11
CA LEU A 216 2.77 -13.92 15.67
C LEU A 216 3.89 -13.33 14.80
N PRO A 217 3.92 -13.56 13.47
CA PRO A 217 4.90 -12.88 12.60
C PRO A 217 4.84 -11.36 12.70
N VAL A 218 3.65 -10.77 12.70
CA VAL A 218 3.47 -9.31 12.79
C VAL A 218 4.00 -8.78 14.12
N LEU A 219 3.60 -9.39 15.24
CA LEU A 219 4.03 -8.97 16.58
C LEU A 219 5.54 -9.12 16.76
N THR A 220 6.13 -10.23 16.28
CA THR A 220 7.58 -10.47 16.31
C THR A 220 8.33 -9.42 15.49
N THR A 221 7.83 -9.08 14.29
CA THR A 221 8.43 -8.03 13.47
C THR A 221 8.42 -6.70 14.21
N LEU A 222 7.24 -6.26 14.64
CA LEU A 222 7.08 -4.95 15.30
C LEU A 222 7.92 -4.84 16.56
N ALA A 223 7.99 -5.89 17.39
CA ALA A 223 8.82 -5.90 18.59
C ALA A 223 10.33 -5.73 18.30
N GLY A 224 10.78 -6.11 17.10
CA GLY A 224 12.16 -5.95 16.64
C GLY A 224 12.47 -4.59 16.02
N LEU A 225 11.48 -3.74 15.77
CA LEU A 225 11.67 -2.42 15.16
C LEU A 225 12.02 -1.33 16.19
N SER A 226 12.41 -0.16 15.68
CA SER A 226 12.66 1.04 16.50
C SER A 226 11.40 1.42 17.30
N PRO A 227 11.55 2.05 18.49
CA PRO A 227 10.39 2.51 19.27
C PRO A 227 9.45 3.43 18.48
N GLY A 228 8.17 3.38 18.79
CA GLY A 228 7.14 4.18 18.09
C GLY A 228 6.59 3.48 16.86
N GLY A 229 6.24 2.20 16.96
CA GLY A 229 5.77 1.37 15.84
C GLY A 229 4.53 1.86 15.13
N SER A 230 4.47 1.60 13.81
CA SER A 230 3.26 1.74 13.01
C SER A 230 3.10 0.58 12.02
N VAL A 231 1.86 0.24 11.72
CA VAL A 231 1.51 -0.81 10.74
C VAL A 231 0.09 -0.60 10.22
N CYS A 232 -0.12 -0.92 8.94
CA CYS A 232 -1.45 -1.00 8.35
C CYS A 232 -1.92 -2.44 8.37
N LEU A 233 -3.08 -2.69 9.01
CA LEU A 233 -3.68 -4.02 9.07
C LEU A 233 -5.18 -3.99 8.73
N PRO A 234 -5.67 -4.97 7.96
CA PRO A 234 -7.10 -5.23 7.86
C PRO A 234 -7.73 -5.40 9.24
N ALA A 235 -8.91 -4.84 9.46
CA ALA A 235 -9.60 -4.99 10.76
C ALA A 235 -9.82 -6.46 11.18
N PRO A 236 -10.06 -7.44 10.27
CA PRO A 236 -10.16 -8.86 10.61
C PRO A 236 -8.81 -9.54 10.92
N HIS A 237 -7.66 -8.86 10.74
CA HIS A 237 -6.35 -9.48 10.98
C HIS A 237 -6.17 -9.83 12.47
N PRO A 238 -5.71 -11.05 12.84
CA PRO A 238 -5.64 -11.48 14.22
C PRO A 238 -4.70 -10.64 15.10
N ALA A 239 -3.66 -10.02 14.53
CA ALA A 239 -2.75 -9.13 15.28
C ALA A 239 -3.44 -7.84 15.79
N VAL A 240 -4.52 -7.38 15.17
CA VAL A 240 -5.23 -6.15 15.58
C VAL A 240 -5.66 -6.22 17.03
N ARG A 241 -6.26 -7.35 17.45
CA ARG A 241 -6.70 -7.55 18.84
C ARG A 241 -5.54 -7.48 19.82
N ALA A 242 -4.41 -8.10 19.50
CA ALA A 242 -3.23 -8.13 20.36
C ALA A 242 -2.60 -6.72 20.48
N LEU A 243 -2.48 -6.00 19.37
CA LEU A 243 -1.96 -4.64 19.35
C LEU A 243 -2.82 -3.69 20.19
N LEU A 244 -4.14 -3.72 20.01
CA LEU A 244 -5.07 -2.89 20.81
C LEU A 244 -5.00 -3.23 22.32
N ALA A 245 -4.87 -4.51 22.66
CA ALA A 245 -4.69 -4.94 24.05
C ALA A 245 -3.35 -4.47 24.65
N ALA A 246 -2.30 -4.33 23.82
CA ALA A 246 -1.00 -3.77 24.20
C ALA A 246 -1.00 -2.22 24.24
N GLY A 247 -2.14 -1.57 24.05
CA GLY A 247 -2.30 -0.11 24.14
C GLY A 247 -2.05 0.64 22.84
N TRP A 248 -1.90 -0.05 21.70
CA TRP A 248 -1.84 0.56 20.39
C TRP A 248 -3.17 1.24 20.05
N ARG A 249 -3.13 2.22 19.17
CA ARG A 249 -4.30 3.04 18.79
C ARG A 249 -4.46 3.07 17.29
N ILE A 250 -5.71 3.22 16.84
CA ILE A 250 -6.06 3.47 15.45
C ILE A 250 -5.96 4.98 15.23
N GLY A 251 -5.01 5.41 14.40
CA GLY A 251 -4.82 6.82 14.03
C GLY A 251 -5.71 7.22 12.86
N TYR A 252 -5.88 6.32 11.90
CA TYR A 252 -6.65 6.53 10.67
C TYR A 252 -7.21 5.20 10.15
N LEU A 253 -8.10 5.25 9.17
CA LEU A 253 -8.55 4.07 8.44
C LEU A 253 -8.90 4.41 7.00
N ASP A 254 -8.66 3.43 6.11
CA ASP A 254 -9.18 3.38 4.76
C ASP A 254 -10.19 2.24 4.62
N LEU A 255 -10.95 2.24 3.54
CA LEU A 255 -11.88 1.18 3.22
C LEU A 255 -11.33 0.35 2.06
N PHE A 256 -11.08 -0.93 2.28
CA PHE A 256 -10.72 -1.84 1.21
C PHE A 256 -11.90 -2.08 0.28
N MET A 257 -11.64 -1.93 -1.02
CA MET A 257 -12.64 -2.13 -2.08
C MET A 257 -12.05 -3.02 -3.17
N GLU A 258 -12.84 -3.98 -3.65
CA GLU A 258 -12.43 -4.92 -4.70
C GLU A 258 -13.56 -5.20 -5.69
N SER A 259 -13.19 -5.58 -6.93
CA SER A 259 -14.14 -5.87 -8.01
C SER A 259 -14.74 -7.28 -7.95
N GLU A 260 -14.14 -8.17 -7.18
CA GLU A 260 -14.62 -9.53 -6.91
C GLU A 260 -14.08 -9.97 -5.54
N PRO A 261 -14.80 -10.81 -4.79
CA PRO A 261 -14.40 -11.21 -3.44
C PRO A 261 -13.09 -12.00 -3.41
N GLY A 262 -12.23 -11.66 -2.45
CA GLY A 262 -11.07 -12.48 -2.10
C GLY A 262 -9.79 -12.15 -2.88
N LEU A 263 -9.66 -10.96 -3.43
CA LEU A 263 -8.39 -10.50 -4.04
C LEU A 263 -7.28 -10.35 -3.00
N LEU A 264 -7.65 -10.09 -1.75
CA LEU A 264 -6.73 -10.00 -0.63
C LEU A 264 -7.33 -10.70 0.60
N ASP A 265 -6.58 -11.63 1.23
CA ASP A 265 -7.01 -12.26 2.47
C ASP A 265 -6.81 -11.32 3.67
N PRO A 266 -7.88 -10.76 4.27
CA PRO A 266 -7.77 -9.79 5.35
C PRO A 266 -7.23 -10.38 6.66
N ARG A 267 -7.16 -11.70 6.78
CA ARG A 267 -6.66 -12.36 7.98
C ARG A 267 -5.14 -12.58 7.95
N ARG A 268 -4.52 -12.39 6.78
CA ARG A 268 -3.10 -12.66 6.57
C ARG A 268 -2.34 -11.48 5.97
N ALA A 269 -3.03 -10.61 5.26
CA ALA A 269 -2.42 -9.49 4.57
C ALA A 269 -1.85 -8.44 5.54
N VAL A 270 -0.63 -8.00 5.28
CA VAL A 270 0.00 -6.82 5.88
C VAL A 270 0.41 -5.92 4.71
N PRO A 271 -0.54 -5.16 4.16
CA PRO A 271 -0.32 -4.39 2.94
C PRO A 271 0.37 -3.05 3.23
N SER A 272 1.09 -2.55 2.23
CA SER A 272 1.40 -1.12 2.12
C SER A 272 0.27 -0.43 1.35
N PRO A 273 -0.45 0.56 1.93
CA PRO A 273 -1.65 1.12 1.29
C PRO A 273 -1.43 1.74 -0.08
N GLY A 274 -0.24 2.26 -0.34
CA GLY A 274 0.12 2.83 -1.64
C GLY A 274 0.72 1.82 -2.63
N GLN A 275 1.05 0.58 -2.18
CA GLN A 275 1.77 -0.44 -2.97
C GLN A 275 1.45 -1.85 -2.48
N ALA A 276 0.20 -2.15 -2.15
CA ALA A 276 -0.25 -3.39 -1.49
C ALA A 276 0.12 -4.67 -2.22
#